data_0b7e86ef9dd6883aaf345dc91ed69ef3
#
_entry.id   0b7e86ef9dd6883aaf345dc91ed69ef3
#
_cell.length_a   1.000
_cell.length_b   1.000
_cell.length_c   1.000
_cell.angle_alpha   90.00
_cell.angle_beta   90.00
_cell.angle_gamma   90.00
#
_symmetry.space_group_name_H-M   'P 1'
#
loop_
_entity.id
_entity.type
_entity.pdbx_description
1 polymer ?
#
loop_
_entity_poly.entity_id
_entity_poly.type
_entity_poly.pdbx_seq_one_letter_code
_entity_poly.pdbx_strand_id
1 'polypeptide(L)'
;MGLNNKISTEIASAARIVGEERAIELLAKAGFDAWDFSMFAMCKYDRTSRTLMENNHPLAGRDYLKFARRLKQIGLDNGIICNQSHAPFQPVVPRFVLI
;
A
#
# COMPACT_ATOMS: atom_id res chain seq x y z
N MET A 1 -14.43 -22.81 -14.93
CA MET A 1 -13.94 -22.96 -14.82
C MET A 1 -12.99 -23.07 -14.26
N GLY A 2 -13.12 -23.33 -14.03
CA GLY A 2 -12.03 -23.84 -13.26
C GLY A 2 -10.74 -23.18 -13.41
N LEU A 3 -10.73 -22.09 -13.90
CA LEU A 3 -9.52 -21.30 -13.87
C LEU A 3 -9.32 -20.81 -12.46
N ASN A 4 -8.28 -21.32 -11.83
CA ASN A 4 -7.92 -20.87 -10.50
C ASN A 4 -7.02 -19.65 -10.53
N ASN A 5 -6.89 -19.02 -11.70
CA ASN A 5 -6.09 -17.82 -11.84
C ASN A 5 -6.75 -16.67 -11.16
N LYS A 6 -6.02 -16.04 -10.28
CA LYS A 6 -6.50 -14.87 -9.57
C LYS A 6 -5.84 -13.63 -10.14
N ILE A 7 -6.60 -12.56 -10.17
CA ILE A 7 -6.13 -11.30 -10.74
C ILE A 7 -5.86 -10.32 -9.61
N SER A 8 -4.66 -9.80 -9.59
CA SER A 8 -4.22 -8.84 -8.60
C SER A 8 -3.78 -7.54 -9.28
N THR A 9 -3.87 -6.44 -8.55
CA THR A 9 -3.36 -5.16 -9.02
C THR A 9 -2.83 -4.37 -7.83
N GLU A 10 -1.98 -3.40 -8.12
CA GLU A 10 -1.46 -2.53 -7.08
C GLU A 10 -2.49 -1.46 -6.72
N ILE A 11 -2.43 -0.99 -5.49
CA ILE A 11 -3.42 -0.07 -4.94
C ILE A 11 -3.02 1.40 -5.14
N ALA A 12 -1.73 1.69 -5.35
CA ALA A 12 -1.22 3.05 -5.23
C ALA A 12 -1.91 4.05 -6.14
N SER A 13 -2.19 3.66 -7.38
CA SER A 13 -2.80 4.59 -8.35
C SER A 13 -4.18 5.02 -7.92
N ALA A 14 -5.02 4.07 -7.51
CA ALA A 14 -6.37 4.39 -7.05
C ALA A 14 -6.33 5.09 -5.70
N ALA A 15 -5.44 4.66 -4.81
CA ALA A 15 -5.33 5.25 -3.48
C ALA A 15 -4.93 6.72 -3.54
N ARG A 16 -4.16 7.10 -4.55
CA ARG A 16 -3.74 8.48 -4.72
C ARG A 16 -4.93 9.40 -5.02
N ILE A 17 -5.97 8.84 -5.59
CA ILE A 17 -7.17 9.60 -5.98
C ILE A 17 -8.23 9.56 -4.91
N VAL A 18 -8.50 8.39 -4.34
CA VAL A 18 -9.66 8.20 -3.44
C VAL A 18 -9.27 7.72 -2.04
N GLY A 19 -8.00 7.56 -1.76
CA GLY A 19 -7.54 6.99 -0.48
C GLY A 19 -7.54 5.46 -0.52
N GLU A 20 -6.76 4.86 0.38
CA GLU A 20 -6.56 3.41 0.37
C GLU A 20 -7.84 2.63 0.65
N GLU A 21 -8.63 3.08 1.62
CA GLU A 21 -9.83 2.34 2.00
C GLU A 21 -10.81 2.23 0.85
N ARG A 22 -11.08 3.36 0.20
CA ARG A 22 -12.00 3.39 -0.92
C ARG A 22 -11.42 2.66 -2.13
N ALA A 23 -10.11 2.73 -2.32
CA ALA A 23 -9.45 2.05 -3.42
C ALA A 23 -9.68 0.55 -3.34
N ILE A 24 -9.55 -0.05 -2.15
CA ILE A 24 -9.76 -1.47 -1.96
C ILE A 24 -11.19 -1.85 -2.33
N GLU A 25 -12.16 -1.06 -1.90
CA GLU A 25 -13.56 -1.30 -2.24
C GLU A 25 -13.80 -1.26 -3.74
N LEU A 26 -13.19 -0.30 -4.41
CA LEU A 26 -13.36 -0.14 -5.85
C LEU A 26 -12.69 -1.28 -6.62
N LEU A 27 -11.53 -1.74 -6.17
CA LEU A 27 -10.87 -2.89 -6.79
C LEU A 27 -11.71 -4.15 -6.66
N ALA A 28 -12.34 -4.34 -5.51
CA ALA A 28 -13.25 -5.47 -5.31
C ALA A 28 -14.42 -5.38 -6.28
N LYS A 29 -15.01 -4.21 -6.45
CA LYS A 29 -16.11 -4.00 -7.37
C LYS A 29 -15.71 -4.21 -8.82
N ALA A 30 -14.46 -3.89 -9.14
CA ALA A 30 -13.95 -4.07 -10.50
C ALA A 30 -13.66 -5.53 -10.84
N GLY A 31 -13.73 -6.42 -9.86
CA GLY A 31 -13.53 -7.84 -10.10
C GLY A 31 -12.14 -8.38 -9.80
N PHE A 32 -11.29 -7.59 -9.17
CA PHE A 32 -9.98 -8.10 -8.76
C PHE A 32 -10.13 -9.03 -7.56
N ASP A 33 -9.28 -10.05 -7.52
CA ASP A 33 -9.29 -11.05 -6.44
C ASP A 33 -8.37 -10.67 -5.31
N ALA A 34 -7.38 -9.84 -5.58
CA ALA A 34 -6.35 -9.48 -4.62
C ALA A 34 -5.81 -8.10 -4.96
N TRP A 35 -5.09 -7.54 -4.01
CA TRP A 35 -4.45 -6.24 -4.22
C TRP A 35 -3.04 -6.24 -3.64
N ASP A 36 -2.18 -5.48 -4.27
CA ASP A 36 -0.82 -5.30 -3.82
C ASP A 36 -0.75 -4.03 -2.99
N PHE A 37 -0.26 -4.16 -1.78
CA PHE A 37 -0.18 -3.03 -0.87
C PHE A 37 1.10 -2.25 -1.15
N SER A 38 0.94 -1.03 -1.64
CA SER A 38 2.06 -0.14 -1.82
C SER A 38 2.28 0.65 -0.54
N MET A 39 3.43 0.51 0.04
CA MET A 39 3.79 1.18 1.28
C MET A 39 4.66 2.41 1.04
N PHE A 40 4.63 2.94 -0.17
CA PHE A 40 5.47 4.09 -0.53
C PHE A 40 5.16 5.34 0.30
N ALA A 41 3.92 5.47 0.76
CA ALA A 41 3.54 6.60 1.61
C ALA A 41 4.09 6.51 3.02
N MET A 42 4.70 5.38 3.39
CA MET A 42 5.31 5.22 4.69
C MET A 42 6.44 6.20 4.93
N CYS A 43 7.12 6.57 3.86
CA CYS A 43 8.12 7.61 3.94
C CYS A 43 8.22 8.33 2.61
N LYS A 44 8.54 9.59 2.67
CA LYS A 44 8.82 10.39 1.50
C LYS A 44 10.27 10.79 1.51
N TYR A 45 10.89 10.72 0.38
CA TYR A 45 12.28 11.10 0.21
C TYR A 45 12.38 12.24 -0.79
N ASP A 46 13.04 13.32 -0.38
CA ASP A 46 13.30 14.43 -1.29
C ASP A 46 14.67 14.22 -1.95
N ARG A 47 14.63 14.01 -3.25
CA ARG A 47 15.85 13.75 -4.02
C ARG A 47 16.78 14.96 -4.08
N THR A 48 16.23 16.15 -3.99
CA THR A 48 17.02 17.37 -4.06
C THR A 48 17.83 17.57 -2.80
N SER A 49 17.17 17.49 -1.64
CA SER A 49 17.84 17.65 -0.35
C SER A 49 18.46 16.38 0.17
N ARG A 50 18.09 15.23 -0.41
CA ARG A 50 18.53 13.90 0.02
C ARG A 50 18.14 13.61 1.47
N THR A 51 16.97 14.07 1.85
CA THR A 51 16.45 13.86 3.21
C THR A 51 15.08 13.22 3.16
N LEU A 52 14.72 12.60 4.27
CA LEU A 52 13.36 12.11 4.47
C LEU A 52 12.50 13.31 4.87
N MET A 53 11.36 13.43 4.22
CA MET A 53 10.43 14.52 4.48
C MET A 53 9.36 14.09 5.47
N GLU A 54 8.81 15.04 6.18
CA GLU A 54 7.65 14.79 7.00
C GLU A 54 6.47 14.37 6.14
N ASN A 55 5.63 13.53 6.70
CA ASN A 55 4.56 12.91 5.97
C ASN A 55 3.39 12.65 6.94
N ASN A 56 2.24 13.17 6.60
CA ASN A 56 1.04 13.02 7.43
C ASN A 56 0.21 11.80 7.06
N HIS A 57 0.70 10.97 6.16
CA HIS A 57 -0.03 9.78 5.78
C HIS A 57 -0.09 8.80 6.96
N PRO A 58 -1.21 8.10 7.16
CA PRO A 58 -1.33 7.15 8.27
C PRO A 58 -0.24 6.10 8.33
N LEU A 59 0.30 5.68 7.17
CA LEU A 59 1.39 4.70 7.14
C LEU A 59 2.70 5.26 7.69
N ALA A 60 2.85 6.57 7.78
CA ALA A 60 4.04 7.20 8.31
C ALA A 60 3.93 7.50 9.79
N GLY A 61 2.78 7.25 10.41
CA GLY A 61 2.52 7.58 11.79
C GLY A 61 2.76 6.42 12.74
N ARG A 62 2.52 6.68 14.01
CA ARG A 62 2.67 5.69 15.08
C ARG A 62 1.77 4.49 14.90
N ASP A 63 0.58 4.74 14.36
CA ASP A 63 -0.46 3.71 14.27
C ASP A 63 -0.46 3.04 12.90
N TYR A 64 0.70 2.99 12.24
CA TYR A 64 0.78 2.44 10.90
C TYR A 64 0.30 0.98 10.83
N LEU A 65 0.57 0.20 11.86
CA LEU A 65 0.10 -1.19 11.90
C LEU A 65 -1.42 -1.27 12.02
N LYS A 66 -1.99 -0.40 12.82
CA LYS A 66 -3.44 -0.34 12.97
C LYS A 66 -4.09 0.01 11.64
N PHE A 67 -3.53 0.96 10.93
CA PHE A 67 -4.01 1.35 9.61
C PHE A 67 -3.90 0.18 8.62
N ALA A 68 -2.75 -0.49 8.60
CA ALA A 68 -2.55 -1.63 7.70
C ALA A 68 -3.54 -2.76 8.00
N ARG A 69 -3.79 -3.04 9.27
CA ARG A 69 -4.76 -4.06 9.67
C ARG A 69 -6.17 -3.69 9.25
N ARG A 70 -6.51 -2.41 9.35
CA ARG A 70 -7.80 -1.92 8.90
C ARG A 70 -7.97 -2.13 7.40
N LEU A 71 -6.95 -1.83 6.61
CA LEU A 71 -7.02 -2.06 5.17
C LEU A 71 -7.20 -3.53 4.84
N LYS A 72 -6.48 -4.39 5.54
CA LYS A 72 -6.64 -5.83 5.37
C LYS A 72 -8.08 -6.26 5.64
N GLN A 73 -8.66 -5.75 6.70
CA GLN A 73 -10.03 -6.09 7.08
C GLN A 73 -11.04 -5.60 6.04
N ILE A 74 -10.84 -4.38 5.54
CA ILE A 74 -11.71 -3.85 4.48
C ILE A 74 -11.65 -4.77 3.26
N GLY A 75 -10.47 -5.22 2.89
CA GLY A 75 -10.33 -6.17 1.80
C GLY A 75 -11.11 -7.45 2.05
N LEU A 76 -10.92 -8.06 3.22
CA LEU A 76 -11.62 -9.29 3.56
C LEU A 76 -13.13 -9.10 3.56
N ASP A 77 -13.61 -7.96 4.04
CA ASP A 77 -15.03 -7.66 4.08
C ASP A 77 -15.60 -7.49 2.66
N ASN A 78 -14.77 -7.17 1.69
CA ASN A 78 -15.15 -7.01 0.30
C ASN A 78 -14.77 -8.21 -0.57
N GLY A 79 -14.26 -9.27 0.03
CA GLY A 79 -13.98 -10.50 -0.68
C GLY A 79 -12.66 -10.54 -1.43
N ILE A 80 -11.73 -9.64 -1.12
CA ILE A 80 -10.41 -9.65 -1.74
C ILE A 80 -9.33 -9.67 -0.67
N ILE A 81 -8.16 -10.14 -1.06
CA ILE A 81 -7.04 -10.27 -0.11
C ILE A 81 -5.87 -9.41 -0.54
N CYS A 82 -5.07 -9.00 0.44
CA CYS A 82 -3.77 -8.43 0.15
C CYS A 82 -2.80 -9.57 -0.10
N ASN A 83 -2.27 -9.67 -1.31
CA ASN A 83 -1.43 -10.81 -1.65
C ASN A 83 0.06 -10.52 -1.54
N GLN A 84 0.46 -9.25 -1.54
CA GLN A 84 1.85 -8.86 -1.30
C GLN A 84 1.93 -7.38 -0.99
N SER A 85 3.05 -6.95 -0.45
CA SER A 85 3.29 -5.55 -0.20
C SER A 85 4.61 -5.13 -0.83
N HIS A 86 4.67 -3.85 -1.20
CA HIS A 86 5.87 -3.24 -1.75
C HIS A 86 6.42 -2.27 -0.72
N ALA A 87 7.63 -2.54 -0.27
CA ALA A 87 8.31 -1.67 0.68
C ALA A 87 8.58 -0.31 0.04
N PRO A 88 8.74 0.73 0.86
CA PRO A 88 9.09 2.04 0.32
C PRO A 88 10.41 1.95 -0.43
N PHE A 89 10.39 2.47 -1.66
CA PHE A 89 11.61 2.55 -2.46
C PHE A 89 12.28 3.88 -2.17
N GLN A 90 13.54 3.81 -1.78
CA GLN A 90 14.34 4.98 -1.56
C GLN A 90 15.65 4.84 -2.30
N PRO A 91 16.18 5.93 -2.87
CA PRO A 91 17.56 5.93 -3.34
C PRO A 91 18.41 5.60 -2.13
N VAL A 92 19.24 4.61 -2.28
CA VAL A 92 19.93 4.02 -1.17
C VAL A 92 20.78 5.01 -0.43
N VAL A 93 20.51 5.12 0.84
CA VAL A 93 21.49 5.60 1.78
C VAL A 93 21.98 4.33 2.47
N PRO A 94 23.16 3.84 2.13
CA PRO A 94 23.58 2.51 2.56
C PRO A 94 23.49 2.27 4.05
N ARG A 95 23.64 3.28 4.84
CA ARG A 95 23.58 3.15 6.29
C ARG A 95 22.22 2.75 6.83
N PHE A 96 21.15 3.12 6.11
CA PHE A 96 19.83 2.73 6.56
C PHE A 96 19.58 1.26 6.39
N VAL A 97 20.20 0.70 5.39
CA VAL A 97 20.03 -0.70 5.09
C VAL A 97 20.70 -1.56 6.13
N LEU A 98 21.72 -1.03 6.78
CA LEU A 98 22.53 -1.79 7.74
C LEU A 98 22.01 -1.73 9.17
N ILE A 99 21.08 -0.88 9.40
CA ILE A 99 20.47 -0.72 10.70
C ILE A 99 19.15 -1.46 10.73
#